data_8b3a0094ebd97de3a5784f0b45ddcbf2
#
_entry.id   8b3a0094ebd97de3a5784f0b45ddcbf2
#
_cell.length_a   1.000
_cell.length_b   1.000
_cell.length_c   1.000
_cell.angle_alpha   90.00
_cell.angle_beta   90.00
_cell.angle_gamma   90.00
#
_symmetry.space_group_name_H-M   'P 1'
#
loop_
_entity.id
_entity.type
_entity.pdbx_description
1 polymer ?
#
loop_
_entity_poly.entity_id
_entity_poly.type
_entity_poly.pdbx_seq_one_letter_code
_entity_poly.pdbx_strand_id
1 'polypeptide(L)'
;MTGNEFIILAGKLATSADEASLRSAVSRAYYGAFHLAIQFLNDLERPVPQNANAHVYVARQLQRSGQSDAFRAGSLLGDLHTDRIKADYRLDNPRVGKAALARLCVERANEIQAALLRCCAEPARSEIQSRL
;
A
#
# COMPACT_ATOMS: atom_id res chain seq x y z
N MET A 1 -16.21 -3.69 -4.08
CA MET A 1 -14.86 -4.28 -3.90
C MET A 1 -13.98 -3.29 -3.14
N THR A 2 -13.15 -3.79 -2.24
CA THR A 2 -12.21 -2.97 -1.46
C THR A 2 -10.77 -3.37 -1.74
N GLY A 3 -9.82 -2.54 -1.33
CA GLY A 3 -8.39 -2.85 -1.47
C GLY A 3 -7.97 -4.15 -0.79
N ASN A 4 -8.67 -4.54 0.28
CA ASN A 4 -8.40 -5.80 0.97
C ASN A 4 -8.51 -7.02 0.04
N GLU A 5 -9.43 -7.01 -0.92
CA GLU A 5 -9.58 -8.11 -1.86
C GLU A 5 -8.35 -8.26 -2.77
N PHE A 6 -7.70 -7.16 -3.13
CA PHE A 6 -6.44 -7.20 -3.85
C PHE A 6 -5.31 -7.78 -2.99
N ILE A 7 -5.28 -7.46 -1.70
CA ILE A 7 -4.26 -8.01 -0.78
C ILE A 7 -4.45 -9.51 -0.63
N ILE A 8 -5.68 -9.98 -0.51
CA ILE A 8 -5.98 -11.41 -0.46
C ILE A 8 -5.52 -12.12 -1.72
N LEU A 9 -5.81 -11.54 -2.89
CA LEU A 9 -5.34 -12.07 -4.17
C LEU A 9 -3.82 -12.12 -4.23
N ALA A 10 -3.16 -11.05 -3.80
CA ALA A 10 -1.70 -11.00 -3.74
C ALA A 10 -1.13 -12.15 -2.90
N GLY A 11 -1.75 -12.44 -1.74
CA GLY A 11 -1.34 -13.55 -0.90
C GLY A 11 -1.43 -14.89 -1.62
N LYS A 12 -2.48 -15.11 -2.40
CA LYS A 12 -2.63 -16.34 -3.19
C LYS A 12 -1.57 -16.43 -4.29
N LEU A 13 -1.35 -15.33 -5.02
CA LEU A 13 -0.35 -15.28 -6.10
C LEU A 13 1.07 -15.48 -5.57
N ALA A 14 1.36 -15.02 -4.37
CA ALA A 14 2.68 -15.14 -3.75
C ALA A 14 3.08 -16.58 -3.41
N THR A 15 2.13 -17.52 -3.42
CA THR A 15 2.42 -18.94 -3.21
C THR A 15 2.80 -19.67 -4.51
N SER A 16 2.73 -19.00 -5.64
CA SER A 16 3.05 -19.60 -6.96
C SER A 16 4.56 -19.80 -7.11
N ALA A 17 4.94 -20.77 -7.94
CA ALA A 17 6.32 -20.94 -8.41
C ALA A 17 6.60 -20.14 -9.69
N ASP A 18 5.56 -19.58 -10.30
CA ASP A 18 5.60 -18.89 -11.59
C ASP A 18 5.98 -17.42 -11.40
N GLU A 19 7.00 -16.95 -12.14
CA GLU A 19 7.49 -15.57 -11.99
C GLU A 19 6.42 -14.53 -12.32
N ALA A 20 5.61 -14.75 -13.36
CA ALA A 20 4.56 -13.80 -13.71
C ALA A 20 3.54 -13.63 -12.59
N SER A 21 3.17 -14.72 -11.92
CA SER A 21 2.27 -14.69 -10.76
C SER A 21 2.92 -13.98 -9.58
N LEU A 22 4.22 -14.19 -9.35
CA LEU A 22 4.94 -13.52 -8.26
C LEU A 22 5.05 -12.01 -8.50
N ARG A 23 5.32 -11.59 -9.73
CA ARG A 23 5.32 -10.17 -10.09
C ARG A 23 3.93 -9.56 -9.95
N SER A 24 2.90 -10.29 -10.33
CA SER A 24 1.52 -9.86 -10.15
C SER A 24 1.15 -9.73 -8.68
N ALA A 25 1.69 -10.60 -7.80
CA ALA A 25 1.50 -10.48 -6.36
C ALA A 25 2.03 -9.14 -5.83
N VAL A 26 3.22 -8.73 -6.27
CA VAL A 26 3.80 -7.43 -5.89
C VAL A 26 2.88 -6.29 -6.32
N SER A 27 2.41 -6.32 -7.55
CA SER A 27 1.50 -5.30 -8.10
C SER A 27 0.18 -5.23 -7.32
N ARG A 28 -0.45 -6.38 -7.08
CA ARG A 28 -1.73 -6.42 -6.34
C ARG A 28 -1.58 -6.01 -4.88
N ALA A 29 -0.48 -6.37 -4.23
CA ALA A 29 -0.19 -5.93 -2.87
C ALA A 29 -0.13 -4.41 -2.79
N TYR A 30 0.58 -3.77 -3.72
CA TYR A 30 0.64 -2.31 -3.77
C TYR A 30 -0.74 -1.69 -3.98
N TYR A 31 -1.46 -2.13 -5.02
CA TYR A 31 -2.76 -1.52 -5.32
C TYR A 31 -3.79 -1.76 -4.23
N GLY A 32 -3.75 -2.90 -3.56
CA GLY A 32 -4.61 -3.14 -2.41
C GLY A 32 -4.35 -2.13 -1.29
N ALA A 33 -3.11 -1.97 -0.91
CA ALA A 33 -2.71 -1.00 0.11
C ALA A 33 -3.03 0.45 -0.31
N PHE A 34 -2.78 0.79 -1.57
CA PHE A 34 -3.06 2.11 -2.11
C PHE A 34 -4.56 2.45 -2.02
N HIS A 35 -5.43 1.53 -2.43
CA HIS A 35 -6.88 1.76 -2.35
C HIS A 35 -7.37 1.87 -0.91
N LEU A 36 -6.80 1.11 0.02
CA LEU A 36 -7.12 1.26 1.44
C LEU A 36 -6.71 2.63 1.97
N ALA A 37 -5.55 3.13 1.55
CA ALA A 37 -5.09 4.45 1.95
C ALA A 37 -5.96 5.56 1.36
N ILE A 38 -6.40 5.42 0.09
CA ILE A 38 -7.36 6.34 -0.52
C ILE A 38 -8.66 6.37 0.29
N GLN A 39 -9.20 5.21 0.62
CA GLN A 39 -10.42 5.10 1.42
C GLN A 39 -10.26 5.79 2.77
N PHE A 40 -9.13 5.55 3.42
CA PHE A 40 -8.82 6.19 4.71
C PHE A 40 -8.84 7.72 4.60
N LEU A 41 -8.17 8.29 3.60
CA LEU A 41 -8.13 9.74 3.41
C LEU A 41 -9.50 10.31 3.03
N ASN A 42 -10.25 9.61 2.19
CA ASN A 42 -11.61 10.02 1.83
C ASN A 42 -12.52 10.06 3.07
N ASP A 43 -12.39 9.07 3.96
CA ASP A 43 -13.17 9.02 5.20
C ASP A 43 -12.82 10.15 6.17
N LEU A 44 -11.61 10.71 6.06
CA LEU A 44 -11.18 11.90 6.79
C LEU A 44 -11.55 13.21 6.07
N GLU A 45 -12.32 13.13 4.99
CA GLU A 45 -12.69 14.28 4.17
C GLU A 45 -11.47 14.97 3.53
N ARG A 46 -10.47 14.16 3.16
CA ARG A 46 -9.26 14.61 2.44
C ARG A 46 -9.21 13.90 1.09
N PRO A 47 -9.98 14.38 0.11
CA PRO A 47 -10.08 13.67 -1.17
C PRO A 47 -8.74 13.59 -1.90
N VAL A 48 -8.53 12.44 -2.53
CA VAL A 48 -7.31 12.16 -3.26
C VAL A 48 -7.51 12.53 -4.73
N PRO A 49 -6.58 13.29 -5.35
CA PRO A 49 -6.69 13.63 -6.76
C PRO A 49 -6.64 12.37 -7.64
N GLN A 50 -7.50 12.33 -8.67
CA GLN A 50 -7.57 11.20 -9.59
C GLN A 50 -6.67 11.44 -10.81
N ASN A 51 -5.36 11.53 -10.58
CA ASN A 51 -4.37 11.77 -11.62
C ASN A 51 -3.05 11.05 -11.29
N ALA A 52 -2.02 11.26 -12.13
CA ALA A 52 -0.72 10.60 -11.97
C ALA A 52 -0.01 10.94 -10.64
N ASN A 53 -0.39 12.05 -9.99
CA ASN A 53 0.22 12.46 -8.72
C ASN A 53 -0.41 11.78 -7.50
N ALA A 54 -1.47 11.00 -7.67
CA ALA A 54 -2.18 10.37 -6.55
C ALA A 54 -1.26 9.50 -5.69
N HIS A 55 -0.35 8.76 -6.31
CA HIS A 55 0.58 7.87 -5.59
C HIS A 55 1.45 8.64 -4.60
N VAL A 56 2.06 9.73 -5.06
CA VAL A 56 2.91 10.58 -4.21
C VAL A 56 2.07 11.31 -3.17
N TYR A 57 0.92 11.81 -3.56
CA TYR A 57 0.02 12.54 -2.67
C TYR A 57 -0.39 11.71 -1.47
N VAL A 58 -0.86 10.49 -1.70
CA VAL A 58 -1.34 9.59 -0.63
C VAL A 58 -0.22 9.31 0.37
N ALA A 59 0.95 8.91 -0.10
CA ALA A 59 2.09 8.61 0.77
C ALA A 59 2.50 9.83 1.61
N ARG A 60 2.55 11.01 1.00
CA ARG A 60 2.92 12.25 1.70
C ARG A 60 1.90 12.64 2.76
N GLN A 61 0.61 12.51 2.47
CA GLN A 61 -0.42 12.84 3.46
C GLN A 61 -0.28 11.95 4.70
N LEU A 62 -0.08 10.66 4.51
CA LEU A 62 0.14 9.75 5.63
C LEU A 62 1.39 10.10 6.42
N GLN A 63 2.48 10.47 5.74
CA GLN A 63 3.73 10.85 6.40
C GLN A 63 3.61 12.19 7.16
N ARG A 64 2.71 13.06 6.77
CA ARG A 64 2.48 14.36 7.40
C ARG A 64 1.46 14.31 8.54
N SER A 65 0.92 13.15 8.81
CA SER A 65 -0.21 12.98 9.74
C SER A 65 0.11 13.27 11.21
N GLY A 66 1.38 13.21 11.59
CA GLY A 66 1.79 13.37 13.00
C GLY A 66 1.60 12.11 13.84
N GLN A 67 1.14 11.00 13.26
CA GLN A 67 0.94 9.73 13.93
C GLN A 67 1.94 8.69 13.40
N SER A 68 2.59 7.95 14.32
CA SER A 68 3.63 6.97 13.93
C SER A 68 3.09 5.86 13.03
N ASP A 69 1.90 5.36 13.29
CA ASP A 69 1.28 4.31 12.47
C ASP A 69 1.01 4.80 11.05
N ALA A 70 0.45 5.99 10.90
CA ALA A 70 0.19 6.56 9.59
C ALA A 70 1.48 6.91 8.85
N PHE A 71 2.47 7.44 9.55
CA PHE A 71 3.80 7.71 8.97
C PHE A 71 4.40 6.43 8.40
N ARG A 72 4.38 5.35 9.19
CA ARG A 72 4.92 4.07 8.75
C ARG A 72 4.15 3.52 7.56
N ALA A 73 2.82 3.61 7.58
CA ALA A 73 2.00 3.18 6.44
C ALA A 73 2.39 3.93 5.16
N GLY A 74 2.59 5.25 5.24
CA GLY A 74 3.02 6.05 4.10
C GLY A 74 4.41 5.64 3.58
N SER A 75 5.35 5.37 4.48
CA SER A 75 6.69 4.94 4.12
C SER A 75 6.68 3.57 3.44
N LEU A 76 5.93 2.61 4.00
CA LEU A 76 5.77 1.28 3.40
C LEU A 76 5.07 1.35 2.04
N LEU A 77 4.09 2.24 1.90
CA LEU A 77 3.40 2.44 0.63
C LEU A 77 4.36 2.93 -0.45
N GLY A 78 5.28 3.84 -0.10
CA GLY A 78 6.34 4.29 -1.01
C GLY A 78 7.26 3.15 -1.45
N ASP A 79 7.65 2.28 -0.53
CA ASP A 79 8.47 1.12 -0.84
C ASP A 79 7.74 0.15 -1.77
N LEU A 80 6.46 -0.13 -1.50
CA LEU A 80 5.63 -0.97 -2.36
C LEU A 80 5.47 -0.37 -3.76
N HIS A 81 5.31 0.96 -3.85
CA HIS A 81 5.19 1.65 -5.14
C HIS A 81 6.45 1.43 -5.99
N THR A 82 7.62 1.57 -5.38
CA THR A 82 8.90 1.34 -6.05
C THR A 82 9.02 -0.10 -6.56
N ASP A 83 8.69 -1.07 -5.73
CA ASP A 83 8.76 -2.48 -6.11
C ASP A 83 7.72 -2.83 -7.18
N ARG A 84 6.52 -2.25 -7.10
CA ARG A 84 5.47 -2.44 -8.11
C ARG A 84 5.92 -1.97 -9.49
N ILE A 85 6.53 -0.81 -9.58
CA ILE A 85 7.03 -0.28 -10.86
C ILE A 85 8.05 -1.26 -11.45
N LYS A 86 8.96 -1.78 -10.63
CA LYS A 86 9.96 -2.74 -11.10
C LYS A 86 9.32 -4.06 -11.52
N ALA A 87 8.34 -4.54 -10.76
CA ALA A 87 7.65 -5.80 -11.07
C ALA A 87 6.90 -5.73 -12.40
N ASP A 88 6.26 -4.59 -12.71
CA ASP A 88 5.46 -4.42 -13.91
C ASP A 88 6.28 -4.03 -15.13
N TYR A 89 7.36 -3.25 -14.95
CA TYR A 89 8.07 -2.61 -16.08
C TYR A 89 9.53 -2.99 -16.20
N ARG A 90 10.15 -3.66 -15.22
CA ARG A 90 11.56 -4.08 -15.28
C ARG A 90 11.64 -5.60 -15.31
N LEU A 91 11.30 -6.18 -16.45
CA LEU A 91 11.21 -7.64 -16.58
C LEU A 91 12.57 -8.33 -16.48
N ASP A 92 13.67 -7.60 -16.65
CA ASP A 92 15.03 -8.09 -16.48
C ASP A 92 15.56 -8.00 -15.04
N ASN A 93 14.78 -7.40 -14.13
CA ASN A 93 15.18 -7.31 -12.72
C ASN A 93 14.79 -8.63 -12.01
N PRO A 94 15.79 -9.45 -11.60
CA PRO A 94 15.48 -10.77 -11.04
C PRO A 94 14.90 -10.72 -9.62
N ARG A 95 15.19 -9.66 -8.84
CA ARG A 95 14.76 -9.55 -7.45
C ARG A 95 13.23 -9.53 -7.33
N VAL A 96 12.56 -8.76 -8.18
CA VAL A 96 11.11 -8.57 -8.09
C VAL A 96 10.30 -9.73 -8.64
N GLY A 97 10.95 -10.70 -9.27
CA GLY A 97 10.32 -11.94 -9.74
C GLY A 97 10.45 -13.11 -8.77
N LYS A 98 10.96 -12.88 -7.55
CA LYS A 98 11.21 -13.94 -6.57
C LYS A 98 10.12 -14.02 -5.51
N ALA A 99 9.87 -15.25 -5.03
CA ALA A 99 8.88 -15.52 -4.00
C ALA A 99 9.15 -14.73 -2.72
N ALA A 100 10.41 -14.56 -2.34
CA ALA A 100 10.78 -13.83 -1.13
C ALA A 100 10.27 -12.38 -1.17
N LEU A 101 10.43 -11.68 -2.30
CA LEU A 101 9.93 -10.31 -2.40
C LEU A 101 8.40 -10.27 -2.46
N ALA A 102 7.78 -11.19 -3.19
CA ALA A 102 6.32 -11.25 -3.25
C ALA A 102 5.72 -11.38 -1.84
N ARG A 103 6.26 -12.31 -1.04
CA ARG A 103 5.81 -12.48 0.35
C ARG A 103 6.05 -11.24 1.20
N LEU A 104 7.21 -10.60 1.06
CA LEU A 104 7.51 -9.36 1.78
C LEU A 104 6.53 -8.25 1.43
N CYS A 105 6.19 -8.10 0.15
CA CYS A 105 5.22 -7.10 -0.29
C CYS A 105 3.82 -7.37 0.28
N VAL A 106 3.40 -8.62 0.34
CA VAL A 106 2.12 -9.00 0.97
C VAL A 106 2.14 -8.67 2.46
N GLU A 107 3.22 -8.99 3.16
CA GLU A 107 3.37 -8.64 4.58
C GLU A 107 3.30 -7.13 4.81
N ARG A 108 3.95 -6.35 3.96
CA ARG A 108 3.92 -4.88 4.04
C ARG A 108 2.52 -4.33 3.78
N ALA A 109 1.80 -4.88 2.82
CA ALA A 109 0.42 -4.48 2.55
C ALA A 109 -0.49 -4.79 3.74
N ASN A 110 -0.34 -5.95 4.37
CA ASN A 110 -1.07 -6.30 5.58
C ASN A 110 -0.72 -5.38 6.75
N GLU A 111 0.54 -4.99 6.88
CA GLU A 111 0.98 -4.05 7.92
C GLU A 111 0.36 -2.67 7.71
N ILE A 112 0.30 -2.19 6.45
CA ILE A 112 -0.38 -0.94 6.12
C ILE A 112 -1.85 -1.00 6.53
N GLN A 113 -2.54 -2.09 6.18
CA GLN A 113 -3.94 -2.27 6.54
C GLN A 113 -4.15 -2.19 8.05
N ALA A 114 -3.32 -2.91 8.82
CA ALA A 114 -3.41 -2.91 10.28
C ALA A 114 -3.13 -1.53 10.87
N ALA A 115 -2.12 -0.83 10.35
CA ALA A 115 -1.77 0.52 10.80
C ALA A 115 -2.91 1.51 10.54
N LEU A 116 -3.52 1.47 9.36
CA LEU A 116 -4.63 2.35 9.01
C LEU A 116 -5.86 2.05 9.87
N LEU A 117 -6.13 0.78 10.18
CA LEU A 117 -7.22 0.42 11.10
C LEU A 117 -7.01 1.02 12.48
N ARG A 118 -5.79 1.01 13.01
CA ARG A 118 -5.49 1.64 14.30
C ARG A 118 -5.70 3.15 14.25
N CYS A 119 -5.42 3.78 13.11
CA CYS A 119 -5.63 5.21 12.91
C CYS A 119 -7.10 5.61 12.76
N CYS A 120 -8.00 4.67 12.52
CA CYS A 120 -9.45 4.94 12.46
C CYS A 120 -10.07 5.15 13.83
N ALA A 121 -9.38 4.75 14.91
CA ALA A 121 -9.85 4.92 16.27
C ALA A 121 -9.39 6.26 16.86
N GLU A 122 -10.20 6.82 17.76
CA GLU A 122 -9.83 8.02 18.51
C GLU A 122 -8.78 7.67 19.58
N PRO A 123 -7.85 8.58 19.93
CA PRO A 123 -7.76 9.98 19.44
C PRO A 123 -7.01 10.15 18.11
N ALA A 124 -6.40 9.10 17.57
CA ALA A 124 -5.55 9.19 16.38
C ALA A 124 -6.30 9.80 15.19
N ARG A 125 -7.55 9.39 14.96
CA ARG A 125 -8.36 9.85 13.83
C ARG A 125 -8.50 11.37 13.81
N SER A 126 -8.92 11.97 14.92
CA SER A 126 -9.10 13.42 15.01
C SER A 126 -7.78 14.18 14.93
N GLU A 127 -6.72 13.65 15.52
CA GLU A 127 -5.39 14.26 15.44
C GLU A 127 -4.86 14.28 14.01
N ILE A 128 -5.04 13.20 13.26
CA ILE A 128 -4.64 13.13 11.85
C ILE A 128 -5.46 14.13 11.04
N GLN A 129 -6.78 14.12 11.21
CA GLN A 129 -7.67 15.01 10.47
C GLN A 129 -7.31 16.49 10.69
N SER A 130 -6.93 16.87 11.90
CA SER A 130 -6.56 18.24 12.22
C SER A 130 -5.24 18.68 11.56
N ARG A 131 -4.36 17.74 11.21
CA ARG A 131 -3.07 18.03 10.58
C ARG A 131 -3.11 18.09 9.06
N LEU A 132 -4.10 17.47 8.45
CA LEU A 132 -4.26 17.41 7.01
C LEU A 132 -5.25 18.46 6.53
#